data_e05151f7dce7bdb171bb311f80011f5d
#
_entry.id   e05151f7dce7bdb171bb311f80011f5d
#
_cell.length_a   1.000
_cell.length_b   1.000
_cell.length_c   1.000
_cell.angle_alpha   90.00
_cell.angle_beta   90.00
_cell.angle_gamma   90.00
#
_symmetry.space_group_name_H-M   'P 1'
#
loop_
_entity.id
_entity.type
_entity.pdbx_description
1 polymer ?
#
loop_
_entity_poly.entity_id
_entity_poly.type
_entity_poly.pdbx_seq_one_letter_code
_entity_poly.pdbx_strand_id
1 'polypeptide(L)'
;NVPGLMNRTCTSTHGGTSAAAPLVAGALALALEVRPDLTWRDAQHLLIKSSEPINLEDPDWQKTAAGLMYSHKSGFGVVDATRLVENARSHTLVPPQAWLETPQYPVHAAVSQDRRVNHTVHVTRDMLQEANLASLEHVTTTVWITHERRGDVQVVLYGPHGTKSVLASPRRYDSDKHGFPGWTFMTLKHWGEDPVGAWTIEVSDHGSVDEDAPRNGTSLPPRGELASWRLTFWGAARNAKLAKPWNFPPDSDETQITLPGGPTP
;
A
#
# COMPACT_ATOMS: atom_id res chain seq x y z
N ASN A 1 -6.55 13.41 32.01
CA ASN A 1 -6.36 12.62 33.23
C ASN A 1 -6.08 11.21 32.83
N VAL A 2 -4.83 10.77 32.90
CA VAL A 2 -4.50 9.36 32.86
C VAL A 2 -4.72 8.81 34.24
N PRO A 3 -5.77 8.02 34.51
CA PRO A 3 -6.14 7.60 35.84
C PRO A 3 -5.00 6.92 36.62
N GLY A 4 -4.09 6.25 35.90
CA GLY A 4 -2.94 5.57 36.47
C GLY A 4 -1.88 6.49 37.08
N LEU A 5 -1.79 7.74 36.67
CA LEU A 5 -0.79 8.67 37.19
C LEU A 5 -1.15 9.16 38.61
N MET A 6 -2.43 9.26 38.94
CA MET A 6 -2.86 9.72 40.26
C MET A 6 -2.75 8.63 41.34
N ASN A 7 -2.93 7.36 40.98
CA ASN A 7 -2.97 6.25 41.93
C ASN A 7 -1.80 5.27 41.79
N ARG A 8 -0.77 5.59 40.98
CA ARG A 8 0.34 4.68 40.64
C ARG A 8 -0.11 3.31 40.17
N THR A 9 -1.29 3.24 39.53
CA THR A 9 -1.82 2.00 38.99
C THR A 9 -1.51 1.95 37.52
N CYS A 10 -1.01 0.80 37.06
CA CYS A 10 -0.85 0.48 35.64
C CYS A 10 -2.15 -0.16 35.12
N THR A 11 -2.39 -0.03 33.83
CA THR A 11 -3.45 -0.78 33.14
C THR A 11 -2.84 -1.90 32.33
N SER A 12 -3.49 -3.06 32.30
CA SER A 12 -3.17 -4.19 31.42
C SER A 12 -4.19 -4.36 30.29
N THR A 13 -5.17 -3.47 30.21
CA THR A 13 -6.28 -3.56 29.24
C THR A 13 -6.13 -2.64 28.05
N HIS A 14 -5.04 -1.86 27.97
CA HIS A 14 -4.74 -1.00 26.84
C HIS A 14 -3.88 -1.75 25.83
N GLY A 15 -4.46 -2.08 24.65
CA GLY A 15 -3.80 -2.87 23.61
C GLY A 15 -4.22 -2.43 22.21
N GLY A 16 -3.69 -3.16 21.21
CA GLY A 16 -3.94 -2.92 19.78
C GLY A 16 -2.90 -2.00 19.13
N THR A 17 -3.05 -1.80 17.82
CA THR A 17 -2.14 -0.98 17.00
C THR A 17 -2.10 0.48 17.45
N SER A 18 -3.20 1.00 18.01
CA SER A 18 -3.26 2.35 18.58
C SER A 18 -2.36 2.53 19.80
N ALA A 19 -2.05 1.45 20.52
CA ALA A 19 -1.09 1.49 21.64
C ALA A 19 0.36 1.35 21.13
N ALA A 20 0.58 0.67 20.01
CA ALA A 20 1.91 0.49 19.42
C ALA A 20 2.42 1.75 18.71
N ALA A 21 1.56 2.50 18.05
CA ALA A 21 1.95 3.70 17.29
C ALA A 21 2.71 4.74 18.14
N PRO A 22 2.29 5.13 19.38
CA PRO A 22 3.04 6.06 20.20
C PRO A 22 4.39 5.54 20.68
N LEU A 23 4.59 4.22 20.76
CA LEU A 23 5.91 3.65 21.07
C LEU A 23 6.90 3.92 19.92
N VAL A 24 6.46 3.73 18.67
CA VAL A 24 7.25 4.06 17.48
C VAL A 24 7.49 5.57 17.39
N ALA A 25 6.48 6.38 17.69
CA ALA A 25 6.62 7.84 17.74
C ALA A 25 7.67 8.28 18.78
N GLY A 26 7.68 7.65 19.96
CA GLY A 26 8.70 7.88 20.99
C GLY A 26 10.11 7.51 20.54
N ALA A 27 10.27 6.37 19.85
CA ALA A 27 11.56 5.96 19.27
C ALA A 27 12.05 6.94 18.20
N LEU A 28 11.14 7.44 17.34
CA LEU A 28 11.46 8.47 16.35
C LEU A 28 11.83 9.81 17.00
N ALA A 29 11.21 10.19 18.13
CA ALA A 29 11.58 11.39 18.86
C ALA A 29 13.04 11.32 19.34
N LEU A 30 13.50 10.16 19.83
CA LEU A 30 14.90 9.94 20.20
C LEU A 30 15.85 10.02 18.96
N ALA A 31 15.42 9.54 17.82
CA ALA A 31 16.19 9.68 16.58
C ALA A 31 16.29 11.15 16.14
N LEU A 32 15.19 11.93 16.28
CA LEU A 32 15.17 13.35 15.97
C LEU A 32 16.00 14.19 16.95
N GLU A 33 16.14 13.76 18.21
CA GLU A 33 17.03 14.42 19.18
C GLU A 33 18.49 14.38 18.72
N VAL A 34 18.94 13.26 18.18
CA VAL A 34 20.32 13.10 17.69
C VAL A 34 20.52 13.59 16.25
N ARG A 35 19.46 13.70 15.48
CA ARG A 35 19.48 14.14 14.08
C ARG A 35 18.22 14.98 13.75
N PRO A 36 18.20 16.28 14.15
CA PRO A 36 17.00 17.13 14.03
C PRO A 36 16.56 17.47 12.62
N ASP A 37 17.44 17.29 11.63
CA ASP A 37 17.19 17.59 10.21
C ASP A 37 16.53 16.43 9.43
N LEU A 38 16.19 15.31 10.10
CA LEU A 38 15.49 14.20 9.48
C LEU A 38 14.12 14.62 8.94
N THR A 39 13.85 14.25 7.70
CA THR A 39 12.53 14.40 7.09
C THR A 39 11.63 13.20 7.42
N TRP A 40 10.34 13.30 7.11
CA TRP A 40 9.42 12.18 7.29
C TRP A 40 9.81 10.96 6.43
N ARG A 41 10.46 11.17 5.26
CA ARG A 41 10.96 10.06 4.43
C ARG A 41 12.21 9.44 5.03
N ASP A 42 13.12 10.23 5.61
CA ASP A 42 14.27 9.72 6.34
C ASP A 42 13.82 8.83 7.51
N ALA A 43 12.75 9.22 8.21
CA ALA A 43 12.16 8.40 9.26
C ALA A 43 11.69 7.03 8.74
N GLN A 44 11.05 6.97 7.57
CA GLN A 44 10.65 5.70 6.95
C GLN A 44 11.85 4.83 6.58
N HIS A 45 12.88 5.40 5.95
CA HIS A 45 14.12 4.70 5.64
C HIS A 45 14.81 4.14 6.89
N LEU A 46 14.87 4.94 7.94
CA LEU A 46 15.47 4.55 9.21
C LEU A 46 14.67 3.43 9.89
N LEU A 47 13.34 3.52 9.90
CA LEU A 47 12.48 2.47 10.46
C LEU A 47 12.72 1.13 9.75
N ILE A 48 12.72 1.12 8.41
CA ILE A 48 12.97 -0.11 7.63
C ILE A 48 14.37 -0.66 7.91
N LYS A 49 15.39 0.20 7.92
CA LYS A 49 16.78 -0.19 8.16
C LYS A 49 17.01 -0.73 9.58
N SER A 50 16.23 -0.26 10.54
CA SER A 50 16.37 -0.59 11.96
C SER A 50 15.40 -1.67 12.43
N SER A 51 14.47 -2.10 11.58
CA SER A 51 13.53 -3.18 11.90
C SER A 51 14.18 -4.55 11.79
N GLU A 52 13.71 -5.48 12.62
CA GLU A 52 14.15 -6.85 12.66
C GLU A 52 12.97 -7.82 12.52
N PRO A 53 13.00 -8.73 11.55
CA PRO A 53 11.95 -9.73 11.40
C PRO A 53 11.89 -10.65 12.64
N ILE A 54 10.67 -10.88 13.12
CA ILE A 54 10.38 -11.80 14.24
C ILE A 54 9.43 -12.88 13.80
N ASN A 55 9.35 -13.98 14.55
CA ASN A 55 8.49 -15.11 14.22
C ASN A 55 8.70 -15.59 12.78
N LEU A 56 9.94 -15.86 12.41
CA LEU A 56 10.34 -16.25 11.06
C LEU A 56 9.63 -17.52 10.54
N GLU A 57 9.02 -18.30 11.46
CA GLU A 57 8.18 -19.47 11.14
C GLU A 57 6.80 -19.06 10.55
N ASP A 58 6.39 -17.80 10.67
CA ASP A 58 5.12 -17.34 10.10
C ASP A 58 5.20 -17.34 8.56
N PRO A 59 4.32 -18.08 7.87
CA PRO A 59 4.35 -18.23 6.42
C PRO A 59 4.07 -16.93 5.63
N ASP A 60 3.62 -15.86 6.31
CA ASP A 60 3.40 -14.55 5.68
C ASP A 60 4.72 -13.81 5.39
N TRP A 61 5.83 -14.21 6.02
CA TRP A 61 7.13 -13.65 5.71
C TRP A 61 7.57 -14.02 4.28
N GLN A 62 7.92 -13.02 3.51
CA GLN A 62 8.43 -13.16 2.16
C GLN A 62 9.66 -12.30 1.98
N LYS A 63 10.69 -12.84 1.33
CA LYS A 63 11.84 -12.07 0.90
C LYS A 63 11.48 -11.36 -0.40
N THR A 64 11.57 -10.02 -0.41
CA THR A 64 11.33 -9.19 -1.58
C THR A 64 12.52 -9.26 -2.55
N ALA A 65 12.34 -8.78 -3.78
CA ALA A 65 13.43 -8.73 -4.76
C ALA A 65 14.58 -7.77 -4.36
N ALA A 66 14.29 -6.79 -3.49
CA ALA A 66 15.32 -5.95 -2.86
C ALA A 66 16.10 -6.66 -1.72
N GLY A 67 15.74 -7.91 -1.41
CA GLY A 67 16.38 -8.69 -0.36
C GLY A 67 15.86 -8.43 1.05
N LEU A 68 14.85 -7.57 1.21
CA LEU A 68 14.20 -7.27 2.48
C LEU A 68 13.19 -8.35 2.84
N MET A 69 13.03 -8.63 4.14
CA MET A 69 11.92 -9.44 4.63
C MET A 69 10.69 -8.54 4.82
N TYR A 70 9.53 -9.01 4.37
CA TYR A 70 8.27 -8.30 4.52
C TYR A 70 7.13 -9.25 4.89
N SER A 71 6.25 -8.81 5.78
CA SER A 71 5.02 -9.50 6.16
C SER A 71 3.87 -8.50 6.22
N HIS A 72 2.66 -8.90 5.80
CA HIS A 72 1.46 -8.06 5.96
C HIS A 72 1.06 -7.87 7.44
N LYS A 73 1.51 -8.77 8.32
CA LYS A 73 1.23 -8.71 9.76
C LYS A 73 2.21 -7.80 10.50
N SER A 74 3.48 -7.76 10.06
CA SER A 74 4.58 -7.12 10.80
C SER A 74 5.39 -6.13 9.99
N GLY A 75 4.98 -5.82 8.75
CA GLY A 75 5.73 -4.93 7.87
C GLY A 75 7.15 -5.46 7.62
N PHE A 76 8.17 -4.65 7.88
CA PHE A 76 9.58 -5.03 7.78
C PHE A 76 10.14 -5.64 9.08
N GLY A 77 9.33 -5.69 10.15
CA GLY A 77 9.72 -6.27 11.44
C GLY A 77 9.45 -5.35 12.62
N VAL A 78 10.00 -5.74 13.76
CA VAL A 78 9.93 -4.94 15.00
C VAL A 78 10.98 -3.85 14.99
N VAL A 79 10.61 -2.66 15.41
CA VAL A 79 11.53 -1.51 15.52
C VAL A 79 12.48 -1.73 16.69
N ASP A 80 13.79 -1.69 16.41
CA ASP A 80 14.85 -1.59 17.42
C ASP A 80 15.19 -0.12 17.63
N ALA A 81 14.81 0.43 18.79
CA ALA A 81 15.01 1.85 19.09
C ALA A 81 16.49 2.21 19.22
N THR A 82 17.34 1.31 19.74
CA THR A 82 18.79 1.53 19.84
C THR A 82 19.40 1.62 18.45
N ARG A 83 19.11 0.64 17.60
CA ARG A 83 19.58 0.62 16.21
C ARG A 83 19.05 1.81 15.40
N LEU A 84 17.80 2.25 15.68
CA LEU A 84 17.21 3.41 15.05
C LEU A 84 18.01 4.69 15.35
N VAL A 85 18.34 4.93 16.63
CA VAL A 85 19.13 6.09 17.06
C VAL A 85 20.56 6.03 16.51
N GLU A 86 21.21 4.87 16.56
CA GLU A 86 22.55 4.67 15.99
C GLU A 86 22.57 4.92 14.48
N ASN A 87 21.62 4.37 13.75
CA ASN A 87 21.49 4.59 12.31
C ASN A 87 21.20 6.07 11.99
N ALA A 88 20.41 6.77 12.82
CA ALA A 88 20.10 8.18 12.62
C ALA A 88 21.35 9.07 12.67
N ARG A 89 22.31 8.80 13.57
CA ARG A 89 23.54 9.57 13.71
C ARG A 89 24.35 9.67 12.42
N SER A 90 24.40 8.59 11.65
CA SER A 90 25.19 8.48 10.41
C SER A 90 24.34 8.48 9.14
N HIS A 91 23.04 8.73 9.27
CA HIS A 91 22.12 8.71 8.14
C HIS A 91 22.42 9.82 7.15
N THR A 92 22.50 9.48 5.88
CA THR A 92 22.51 10.46 4.79
C THR A 92 21.07 10.76 4.41
N LEU A 93 20.69 12.04 4.45
CA LEU A 93 19.33 12.45 4.11
C LEU A 93 18.96 11.98 2.70
N VAL A 94 17.76 11.45 2.58
CA VAL A 94 17.25 10.99 1.28
C VAL A 94 17.04 12.18 0.34
N PRO A 95 17.34 12.03 -0.95
CA PRO A 95 17.07 13.08 -1.94
C PRO A 95 15.59 13.46 -1.94
N PRO A 96 15.22 14.65 -2.46
CA PRO A 96 13.82 15.02 -2.61
C PRO A 96 13.00 13.94 -3.29
N GLN A 97 11.70 13.91 -3.00
CA GLN A 97 10.79 12.95 -3.60
C GLN A 97 10.66 13.15 -5.10
N ALA A 98 10.60 12.06 -5.84
CA ALA A 98 10.20 12.01 -7.24
C ALA A 98 9.16 10.89 -7.42
N TRP A 99 8.41 10.97 -8.50
CA TRP A 99 7.41 9.96 -8.81
C TRP A 99 7.22 9.81 -10.31
N LEU A 100 6.86 8.59 -10.71
CA LEU A 100 6.41 8.25 -12.03
C LEU A 100 4.94 7.82 -11.95
N GLU A 101 4.05 8.58 -12.54
CA GLU A 101 2.65 8.21 -12.72
C GLU A 101 2.45 7.66 -14.13
N THR A 102 1.89 6.46 -14.25
CA THR A 102 1.54 5.88 -15.55
C THR A 102 0.21 6.45 -16.05
N PRO A 103 -0.06 6.36 -17.35
CA PRO A 103 -1.42 6.57 -17.85
C PRO A 103 -2.42 5.64 -17.18
N GLN A 104 -3.69 6.02 -17.19
CA GLN A 104 -4.77 5.12 -16.83
C GLN A 104 -4.98 4.13 -17.99
N TYR A 105 -4.82 2.84 -17.70
CA TYR A 105 -4.96 1.77 -18.68
C TYR A 105 -6.40 1.24 -18.66
N PRO A 106 -7.16 1.42 -19.75
CA PRO A 106 -8.47 0.78 -19.90
C PRO A 106 -8.28 -0.74 -20.08
N VAL A 107 -9.10 -1.54 -19.39
CA VAL A 107 -9.05 -3.02 -19.48
C VAL A 107 -10.38 -3.59 -19.93
N HIS A 108 -11.49 -3.14 -19.33
CA HIS A 108 -12.86 -3.58 -19.66
C HIS A 108 -13.01 -5.10 -19.65
N ALA A 109 -12.49 -5.75 -18.61
CA ALA A 109 -12.54 -7.20 -18.46
C ALA A 109 -13.49 -7.64 -17.35
N ALA A 110 -14.40 -8.54 -17.67
CA ALA A 110 -15.37 -9.10 -16.74
C ALA A 110 -14.69 -9.96 -15.67
N VAL A 111 -15.09 -9.76 -14.42
CA VAL A 111 -14.65 -10.52 -13.23
C VAL A 111 -15.77 -11.48 -12.84
N SER A 112 -15.45 -12.76 -12.71
CA SER A 112 -16.36 -13.82 -12.24
C SER A 112 -15.63 -14.79 -11.32
N GLN A 113 -16.37 -15.62 -10.61
CA GLN A 113 -15.81 -16.57 -9.63
C GLN A 113 -14.90 -17.63 -10.26
N ASP A 114 -15.10 -17.95 -11.55
CA ASP A 114 -14.34 -18.93 -12.30
C ASP A 114 -13.21 -18.31 -13.15
N ARG A 115 -13.14 -16.96 -13.21
CA ARG A 115 -12.21 -16.25 -14.07
C ARG A 115 -11.52 -15.09 -13.35
N ARG A 116 -10.21 -15.19 -13.24
CA ARG A 116 -9.35 -14.07 -12.83
C ARG A 116 -9.05 -13.17 -14.01
N VAL A 117 -8.96 -11.89 -13.76
CA VAL A 117 -8.55 -10.88 -14.74
C VAL A 117 -7.10 -10.51 -14.44
N ASN A 118 -6.23 -10.66 -15.43
CA ASN A 118 -4.84 -10.22 -15.38
C ASN A 118 -4.62 -9.16 -16.47
N HIS A 119 -3.96 -8.05 -16.08
CA HIS A 119 -3.53 -7.04 -17.04
C HIS A 119 -2.11 -6.60 -16.71
N THR A 120 -1.24 -6.55 -17.71
CA THR A 120 0.19 -6.25 -17.54
C THR A 120 0.56 -4.96 -18.26
N VAL A 121 1.36 -4.13 -17.59
CA VAL A 121 1.96 -2.91 -18.15
C VAL A 121 3.47 -2.98 -17.98
N HIS A 122 4.20 -2.27 -18.82
CA HIS A 122 5.65 -2.27 -18.79
C HIS A 122 6.20 -0.91 -18.40
N VAL A 123 7.07 -0.90 -17.40
CA VAL A 123 7.84 0.27 -16.97
C VAL A 123 9.22 0.17 -17.59
N THR A 124 9.66 1.24 -18.26
CA THR A 124 10.97 1.30 -18.92
C THR A 124 11.94 2.16 -18.14
N ARG A 125 13.23 2.00 -18.45
CA ARG A 125 14.29 2.83 -17.86
C ARG A 125 14.13 4.31 -18.24
N ASP A 126 13.68 4.57 -19.47
CA ASP A 126 13.47 5.94 -19.97
C ASP A 126 12.35 6.64 -19.21
N MET A 127 11.23 5.95 -18.92
CA MET A 127 10.15 6.49 -18.09
C MET A 127 10.66 6.93 -16.71
N LEU A 128 11.55 6.15 -16.08
CA LEU A 128 12.15 6.50 -14.78
C LEU A 128 13.08 7.70 -14.88
N GLN A 129 13.84 7.82 -15.99
CA GLN A 129 14.73 8.93 -16.22
C GLN A 129 13.96 10.24 -16.45
N GLU A 130 12.92 10.21 -17.27
CA GLU A 130 12.02 11.33 -17.53
C GLU A 130 11.29 11.79 -16.27
N ALA A 131 10.89 10.85 -15.43
CA ALA A 131 10.28 11.12 -14.13
C ALA A 131 11.29 11.53 -13.04
N ASN A 132 12.59 11.57 -13.35
CA ASN A 132 13.65 11.85 -12.39
C ASN A 132 13.67 10.89 -11.20
N LEU A 133 13.18 9.66 -11.34
CA LEU A 133 13.09 8.65 -10.28
C LEU A 133 14.34 7.77 -10.25
N ALA A 134 15.03 7.73 -9.09
CA ALA A 134 16.25 6.95 -8.91
C ALA A 134 16.02 5.63 -8.16
N SER A 135 15.19 5.65 -7.13
CA SER A 135 14.90 4.51 -6.26
C SER A 135 13.44 4.44 -5.94
N LEU A 136 12.95 3.25 -5.64
CA LEU A 136 11.55 2.99 -5.30
C LEU A 136 11.38 2.92 -3.77
N GLU A 137 10.39 3.65 -3.25
CA GLU A 137 10.00 3.59 -1.84
C GLU A 137 8.65 2.89 -1.68
N HIS A 138 7.65 3.29 -2.45
CA HIS A 138 6.35 2.63 -2.44
C HIS A 138 5.66 2.76 -3.79
N VAL A 139 4.64 1.92 -3.97
CA VAL A 139 3.79 1.94 -5.16
C VAL A 139 2.36 2.21 -4.74
N THR A 140 1.69 3.11 -5.44
CA THR A 140 0.25 3.26 -5.34
C THR A 140 -0.42 2.75 -6.60
N THR A 141 -1.54 2.06 -6.42
CA THR A 141 -2.34 1.48 -7.50
C THR A 141 -3.76 1.99 -7.38
N THR A 142 -4.19 2.81 -8.35
CA THR A 142 -5.58 3.27 -8.41
C THR A 142 -6.36 2.36 -9.34
N VAL A 143 -7.51 1.87 -8.87
CA VAL A 143 -8.33 0.91 -9.60
C VAL A 143 -9.78 1.40 -9.74
N TRP A 144 -10.39 1.12 -10.88
CA TRP A 144 -11.80 1.27 -11.16
C TRP A 144 -12.38 -0.12 -11.42
N ILE A 145 -13.03 -0.67 -10.40
CA ILE A 145 -13.63 -2.01 -10.43
C ILE A 145 -15.09 -1.89 -10.01
N THR A 146 -16.01 -2.33 -10.85
CA THR A 146 -17.41 -2.55 -10.45
C THR A 146 -17.58 -3.96 -9.93
N HIS A 147 -18.42 -4.17 -8.93
CA HIS A 147 -18.73 -5.49 -8.41
C HIS A 147 -20.00 -5.49 -7.58
N GLU A 148 -20.80 -6.56 -7.66
CA GLU A 148 -22.05 -6.73 -6.91
C GLU A 148 -21.83 -6.77 -5.40
N ARG A 149 -20.63 -7.19 -4.96
CA ARG A 149 -20.22 -7.21 -3.56
C ARG A 149 -18.71 -6.98 -3.44
N ARG A 150 -18.32 -5.76 -3.06
CA ARG A 150 -16.91 -5.35 -2.97
C ARG A 150 -16.06 -6.26 -2.08
N GLY A 151 -16.65 -6.79 -1.01
CA GLY A 151 -15.97 -7.69 -0.08
C GLY A 151 -15.50 -9.01 -0.67
N ASP A 152 -16.03 -9.42 -1.81
CA ASP A 152 -15.64 -10.67 -2.48
C ASP A 152 -14.43 -10.47 -3.39
N VAL A 153 -14.07 -9.22 -3.70
CA VAL A 153 -13.00 -8.90 -4.63
C VAL A 153 -11.64 -8.95 -3.94
N GLN A 154 -10.71 -9.70 -4.53
CA GLN A 154 -9.29 -9.64 -4.24
C GLN A 154 -8.56 -8.88 -5.35
N VAL A 155 -7.64 -8.00 -4.95
CA VAL A 155 -6.74 -7.27 -5.85
C VAL A 155 -5.30 -7.57 -5.46
N VAL A 156 -4.51 -8.03 -6.41
CA VAL A 156 -3.10 -8.37 -6.22
C VAL A 156 -2.25 -7.62 -7.25
N LEU A 157 -1.12 -7.11 -6.81
CA LEU A 157 -0.11 -6.51 -7.68
C LEU A 157 1.14 -7.39 -7.68
N TYR A 158 1.64 -7.70 -8.87
CA TYR A 158 2.92 -8.39 -9.07
C TYR A 158 3.92 -7.42 -9.68
N GLY A 159 5.08 -7.28 -9.04
CA GLY A 159 6.22 -6.55 -9.57
C GLY A 159 7.04 -7.37 -10.56
N PRO A 160 7.96 -6.75 -11.30
CA PRO A 160 8.71 -7.37 -12.39
C PRO A 160 9.61 -8.53 -11.93
N HIS A 161 9.97 -8.58 -10.67
CA HIS A 161 10.87 -9.59 -10.10
C HIS A 161 10.13 -10.64 -9.26
N GLY A 162 8.79 -10.76 -9.44
CA GLY A 162 7.97 -11.78 -8.81
C GLY A 162 7.46 -11.44 -7.40
N THR A 163 7.78 -10.27 -6.87
CA THR A 163 7.21 -9.82 -5.59
C THR A 163 5.69 -9.64 -5.75
N LYS A 164 4.93 -10.37 -4.91
CA LYS A 164 3.47 -10.34 -4.87
C LYS A 164 3.00 -9.46 -3.73
N SER A 165 2.16 -8.46 -4.00
CA SER A 165 1.52 -7.62 -2.99
C SER A 165 0.00 -7.75 -3.05
N VAL A 166 -0.64 -8.20 -1.97
CA VAL A 166 -2.10 -8.23 -1.86
C VAL A 166 -2.58 -6.85 -1.45
N LEU A 167 -3.25 -6.14 -2.36
CA LEU A 167 -3.75 -4.78 -2.14
C LEU A 167 -5.11 -4.77 -1.45
N ALA A 168 -5.98 -5.70 -1.84
CA ALA A 168 -7.24 -5.95 -1.18
C ALA A 168 -7.45 -7.45 -1.04
N SER A 169 -7.71 -7.92 0.17
CA SER A 169 -8.12 -9.28 0.46
C SER A 169 -9.65 -9.37 0.57
N PRO A 170 -10.25 -10.56 0.44
CA PRO A 170 -11.68 -10.75 0.69
C PRO A 170 -12.08 -10.31 2.10
N ARG A 171 -13.23 -9.62 2.23
CA ARG A 171 -13.74 -9.04 3.47
C ARG A 171 -15.18 -9.44 3.69
N ARG A 172 -15.40 -10.39 4.59
CA ARG A 172 -16.71 -11.01 4.83
C ARG A 172 -17.86 -10.05 5.08
N TYR A 173 -17.61 -8.92 5.73
CA TYR A 173 -18.63 -7.97 6.16
C TYR A 173 -18.76 -6.75 5.25
N ASP A 174 -17.99 -6.67 4.19
CA ASP A 174 -18.09 -5.59 3.19
C ASP A 174 -19.10 -5.99 2.10
N SER A 175 -20.32 -5.51 2.23
CA SER A 175 -21.42 -5.81 1.31
C SER A 175 -21.72 -4.65 0.34
N ASP A 176 -20.82 -3.68 0.23
CA ASP A 176 -20.98 -2.56 -0.68
C ASP A 176 -21.03 -3.02 -2.15
N LYS A 177 -21.90 -2.40 -2.94
CA LYS A 177 -22.17 -2.77 -4.34
C LYS A 177 -21.54 -1.82 -5.36
N HIS A 178 -20.81 -0.79 -4.90
CA HIS A 178 -20.17 0.19 -5.79
C HIS A 178 -18.79 -0.26 -6.25
N GLY A 179 -18.26 -1.36 -5.67
CA GLY A 179 -16.90 -1.83 -5.99
C GLY A 179 -15.83 -0.84 -5.53
N PHE A 180 -14.86 -0.54 -6.39
CA PHE A 180 -13.76 0.38 -6.14
C PHE A 180 -13.76 1.49 -7.21
N PRO A 181 -14.53 2.56 -7.02
CA PRO A 181 -14.63 3.65 -8.00
C PRO A 181 -13.47 4.65 -7.84
N GLY A 182 -12.30 4.32 -8.37
CA GLY A 182 -11.10 5.15 -8.28
C GLY A 182 -10.36 5.02 -6.95
N TRP A 183 -10.38 3.84 -6.30
CA TRP A 183 -9.67 3.64 -5.04
C TRP A 183 -8.18 3.47 -5.27
N THR A 184 -7.40 4.18 -4.45
CA THR A 184 -5.94 4.11 -4.46
C THR A 184 -5.46 3.26 -3.29
N PHE A 185 -4.83 2.14 -3.60
CA PHE A 185 -4.12 1.29 -2.66
C PHE A 185 -2.65 1.67 -2.63
N MET A 186 -2.00 1.55 -1.48
CA MET A 186 -0.56 1.72 -1.32
C MET A 186 0.08 0.43 -0.85
N THR A 187 1.26 0.11 -1.37
CA THR A 187 2.09 -0.98 -0.89
C THR A 187 3.54 -0.56 -0.73
N LEU A 188 4.14 -0.90 0.42
CA LEU A 188 5.56 -0.73 0.72
C LEU A 188 6.38 -1.98 0.38
N LYS A 189 5.74 -3.07 -0.02
CA LYS A 189 6.42 -4.37 -0.20
C LYS A 189 7.50 -4.35 -1.29
N HIS A 190 7.38 -3.44 -2.26
CA HIS A 190 8.35 -3.26 -3.34
C HIS A 190 9.48 -2.25 -3.01
N TRP A 191 9.66 -1.92 -1.73
CA TRP A 191 10.66 -0.96 -1.28
C TRP A 191 12.07 -1.37 -1.73
N GLY A 192 12.76 -0.47 -2.44
CA GLY A 192 14.13 -0.70 -2.92
C GLY A 192 14.25 -1.62 -4.12
N GLU A 193 13.14 -2.13 -4.68
CA GLU A 193 13.18 -2.93 -5.91
C GLU A 193 13.42 -2.05 -7.15
N ASP A 194 14.01 -2.63 -8.20
CA ASP A 194 14.07 -1.97 -9.51
C ASP A 194 12.68 -2.03 -10.16
N PRO A 195 12.02 -0.89 -10.40
CA PRO A 195 10.68 -0.90 -10.98
C PRO A 195 10.61 -1.21 -12.47
N VAL A 196 11.75 -1.36 -13.15
CA VAL A 196 11.79 -1.65 -14.59
C VAL A 196 11.32 -3.06 -14.89
N GLY A 197 10.35 -3.19 -15.80
CA GLY A 197 9.81 -4.46 -16.23
C GLY A 197 8.29 -4.53 -16.23
N ALA A 198 7.77 -5.76 -16.17
CA ALA A 198 6.34 -6.04 -16.25
C ALA A 198 5.67 -5.94 -14.87
N TRP A 199 4.66 -5.09 -14.78
CA TRP A 199 3.78 -4.98 -13.60
C TRP A 199 2.41 -5.53 -13.97
N THR A 200 1.94 -6.50 -13.20
CA THR A 200 0.66 -7.17 -13.45
C THR A 200 -0.29 -6.96 -12.29
N ILE A 201 -1.50 -6.46 -12.59
CA ILE A 201 -2.62 -6.50 -11.67
C ILE A 201 -3.41 -7.79 -11.90
N GLU A 202 -3.79 -8.46 -10.82
CA GLU A 202 -4.74 -9.59 -10.84
C GLU A 202 -5.96 -9.21 -10.02
N VAL A 203 -7.14 -9.36 -10.61
CA VAL A 203 -8.43 -9.17 -9.92
C VAL A 203 -9.20 -10.46 -9.96
N SER A 204 -9.69 -10.92 -8.81
CA SER A 204 -10.45 -12.16 -8.67
C SER A 204 -11.64 -12.01 -7.73
N ASP A 205 -12.70 -12.77 -8.00
CA ASP A 205 -13.89 -12.86 -7.16
C ASP A 205 -13.82 -14.13 -6.29
N HIS A 206 -13.97 -13.95 -4.98
CA HIS A 206 -13.94 -14.98 -3.95
C HIS A 206 -15.29 -15.13 -3.26
N GLY A 207 -16.39 -14.68 -3.87
CA GLY A 207 -17.73 -14.89 -3.36
C GLY A 207 -18.06 -16.38 -3.23
N SER A 208 -19.06 -16.69 -2.40
CA SER A 208 -19.61 -18.05 -2.35
C SER A 208 -20.23 -18.40 -3.70
N VAL A 209 -19.84 -19.52 -4.26
CA VAL A 209 -20.54 -20.09 -5.41
C VAL A 209 -21.92 -20.54 -4.90
N ASP A 210 -22.99 -20.08 -5.54
CA ASP A 210 -24.31 -20.64 -5.28
C ASP A 210 -24.26 -22.14 -5.54
N GLU A 211 -24.61 -22.94 -4.53
CA GLU A 211 -24.59 -24.40 -4.65
C GLU A 211 -25.52 -24.91 -5.77
N ASP A 212 -26.49 -24.10 -6.15
CA ASP A 212 -27.44 -24.35 -7.24
C ASP A 212 -26.96 -23.83 -8.62
N ALA A 213 -25.78 -23.23 -8.71
CA ALA A 213 -25.24 -22.77 -9.99
C ALA A 213 -25.02 -23.97 -10.91
N PRO A 214 -25.47 -23.90 -12.20
CA PRO A 214 -25.34 -25.02 -13.11
C PRO A 214 -23.88 -25.36 -13.38
N ARG A 215 -23.45 -26.54 -12.92
CA ARG A 215 -22.07 -27.06 -13.08
C ARG A 215 -21.82 -27.71 -14.46
N ASN A 216 -22.61 -27.37 -15.46
CA ASN A 216 -22.59 -28.02 -16.78
C ASN A 216 -21.50 -27.46 -17.73
N GLY A 217 -20.36 -26.99 -17.20
CA GLY A 217 -19.27 -26.48 -18.03
C GLY A 217 -19.52 -25.09 -18.66
N THR A 218 -20.61 -24.42 -18.29
CA THR A 218 -20.89 -23.02 -18.63
C THR A 218 -20.14 -22.12 -17.66
N SER A 219 -19.46 -21.09 -18.18
CA SER A 219 -18.83 -20.02 -17.36
C SER A 219 -19.86 -19.38 -16.44
N LEU A 220 -19.47 -19.09 -15.21
CA LEU A 220 -20.32 -18.34 -14.30
C LEU A 220 -20.54 -16.90 -14.81
N PRO A 221 -21.72 -16.32 -14.56
CA PRO A 221 -21.99 -14.95 -14.99
C PRO A 221 -21.00 -13.99 -14.32
N PRO A 222 -20.57 -12.94 -15.01
CA PRO A 222 -19.73 -11.93 -14.44
C PRO A 222 -20.49 -11.17 -13.33
N ARG A 223 -19.81 -10.95 -12.20
CA ARG A 223 -20.32 -10.19 -11.05
C ARG A 223 -19.71 -8.80 -10.95
N GLY A 224 -18.77 -8.49 -11.84
CA GLY A 224 -18.09 -7.21 -11.89
C GLY A 224 -17.23 -7.05 -13.11
N GLU A 225 -16.49 -5.96 -13.16
CA GLU A 225 -15.58 -5.59 -14.26
C GLU A 225 -14.38 -4.84 -13.71
N LEU A 226 -13.17 -5.20 -14.14
CA LEU A 226 -12.01 -4.31 -14.06
C LEU A 226 -12.10 -3.34 -15.25
N ALA A 227 -12.58 -2.12 -15.01
CA ALA A 227 -12.73 -1.12 -16.05
C ALA A 227 -11.39 -0.50 -16.43
N SER A 228 -10.58 -0.11 -15.45
CA SER A 228 -9.25 0.49 -15.66
C SER A 228 -8.43 0.49 -14.39
N TRP A 229 -7.14 0.80 -14.54
CA TRP A 229 -6.21 0.99 -13.43
C TRP A 229 -5.01 1.84 -13.83
N ARG A 230 -4.27 2.35 -12.85
CA ARG A 230 -2.99 3.04 -13.05
C ARG A 230 -2.05 2.78 -11.88
N LEU A 231 -0.76 3.02 -12.09
CA LEU A 231 0.30 2.94 -11.09
C LEU A 231 0.96 4.29 -10.88
N THR A 232 1.38 4.55 -9.65
CA THR A 232 2.33 5.61 -9.36
C THR A 232 3.46 5.04 -8.52
N PHE A 233 4.68 5.23 -8.98
CA PHE A 233 5.91 4.81 -8.32
C PHE A 233 6.50 6.01 -7.60
N TRP A 234 6.70 5.89 -6.30
CA TRP A 234 7.18 6.96 -5.44
C TRP A 234 8.58 6.62 -4.92
N GLY A 235 9.46 7.60 -4.88
CA GLY A 235 10.80 7.36 -4.36
C GLY A 235 11.70 8.58 -4.38
N ALA A 236 13.02 8.37 -4.41
CA ALA A 236 13.99 9.44 -4.38
C ALA A 236 14.33 9.96 -5.79
N ALA A 237 14.50 11.26 -5.89
CA ALA A 237 14.92 11.92 -7.13
C ALA A 237 16.35 11.52 -7.51
N ARG A 238 16.59 11.29 -8.80
CA ARG A 238 17.91 11.10 -9.39
C ARG A 238 18.75 12.38 -9.32
N ASN A 239 18.11 13.51 -9.60
CA ASN A 239 18.69 14.82 -9.51
C ASN A 239 17.81 15.71 -8.63
N ALA A 240 18.30 16.08 -7.46
CA ALA A 240 17.57 16.90 -6.49
C ALA A 240 17.15 18.28 -7.06
N LYS A 241 17.91 18.85 -7.98
CA LYS A 241 17.59 20.15 -8.60
C LYS A 241 16.41 20.08 -9.56
N LEU A 242 16.08 18.89 -10.05
CA LEU A 242 14.95 18.63 -10.96
C LEU A 242 13.72 18.07 -10.24
N ALA A 243 13.80 17.91 -8.92
CA ALA A 243 12.65 17.43 -8.15
C ALA A 243 11.51 18.46 -8.20
N LYS A 244 10.32 17.98 -8.53
CA LYS A 244 9.11 18.80 -8.57
C LYS A 244 8.44 18.74 -7.19
N PRO A 245 7.89 19.85 -6.68
CA PRO A 245 7.05 19.79 -5.50
C PRO A 245 5.77 19.01 -5.84
N TRP A 246 5.31 18.16 -4.93
CA TRP A 246 3.98 17.58 -5.05
C TRP A 246 2.96 18.70 -4.82
N ASN A 247 2.26 19.08 -5.87
CA ASN A 247 1.08 19.93 -5.74
C ASN A 247 -0.12 19.00 -5.61
N PHE A 248 -0.80 19.03 -4.46
CA PHE A 248 -2.13 18.43 -4.40
C PHE A 248 -2.92 19.00 -5.57
N PRO A 249 -3.60 18.13 -6.37
CA PRO A 249 -4.56 18.66 -7.32
C PRO A 249 -5.48 19.59 -6.50
N PRO A 250 -5.80 20.80 -6.99
CA PRO A 250 -6.81 21.62 -6.32
C PRO A 250 -8.00 20.71 -6.12
N ASP A 251 -8.56 20.70 -4.90
CA ASP A 251 -9.70 19.85 -4.56
C ASP A 251 -10.63 19.89 -5.76
N SER A 252 -10.61 18.79 -6.52
CA SER A 252 -11.45 18.67 -7.69
C SER A 252 -12.83 18.50 -7.11
N ASP A 253 -13.56 19.64 -7.04
CA ASP A 253 -14.91 19.78 -6.59
C ASP A 253 -15.24 18.85 -5.41
N GLU A 254 -15.48 19.46 -4.25
CA GLU A 254 -16.53 18.98 -3.36
C GLU A 254 -17.79 18.76 -4.20
N THR A 255 -17.80 17.76 -5.04
CA THR A 255 -19.04 17.14 -5.46
C THR A 255 -19.59 16.64 -4.14
N GLN A 256 -20.40 17.49 -3.53
CA GLN A 256 -21.23 17.16 -2.39
C GLN A 256 -21.78 15.76 -2.69
N ILE A 257 -21.23 14.77 -1.98
CA ILE A 257 -21.88 13.47 -1.87
C ILE A 257 -23.18 13.80 -1.13
N THR A 258 -24.19 14.17 -1.88
CA THR A 258 -25.55 14.28 -1.37
C THR A 258 -25.96 12.86 -1.07
N LEU A 259 -25.73 12.44 0.18
CA LEU A 259 -26.29 11.18 0.68
C LEU A 259 -27.81 11.30 0.51
N PRO A 260 -28.48 10.40 -0.21
CA PRO A 260 -29.92 10.43 -0.31
C PRO A 260 -30.48 10.20 1.11
N GLY A 261 -31.16 11.22 1.67
CA GLY A 261 -31.93 11.09 2.91
C GLY A 261 -31.42 11.81 4.16
N GLY A 262 -30.46 12.75 4.05
CA GLY A 262 -30.14 13.65 5.17
C GLY A 262 -31.20 14.74 5.33
N PRO A 263 -31.59 15.12 6.58
CA PRO A 263 -32.55 16.22 6.78
C PRO A 263 -31.94 17.53 6.28
N THR A 264 -32.66 18.24 5.44
CA THR A 264 -32.38 19.64 5.07
C THR A 264 -32.40 20.53 6.30
N PRO A 265 -31.50 21.54 6.43
CA PRO A 265 -31.47 22.49 7.52
C PRO A 265 -32.69 23.39 7.59
#